data_0ab3898f491e7d6415ec68c4e87c604c
#
_entry.id   0ab3898f491e7d6415ec68c4e87c604c
#
_cell.length_a   1.000
_cell.length_b   1.000
_cell.length_c   1.000
_cell.angle_alpha   90.00
_cell.angle_beta   90.00
_cell.angle_gamma   90.00
#
_symmetry.space_group_name_H-M   'P 1'
#
loop_
_entity.id
_entity.type
_entity.pdbx_description
1 polymer ?
#
loop_
_entity_poly.entity_id
_entity_poly.type
_entity_poly.pdbx_seq_one_letter_code
_entity_poly.pdbx_strand_id
1 'polypeptide(L)'
;MMEITREDRRSVIDHCYLAYFISGMVILIFGVILPNLIEERNLSFTAAGGLLSFLAIGNLCSSLVYPVFCGMMSQKMAVVVLAIPYPVCLLLFTFGLPVPVLYAMIFLIGITKGMITIINNHAIRQVTGSSNKYLNLLHMWYAVGAFLSPFVTMILMGAGMNWKTILQLLAVLTVLIVVSYATMDYRKIEKEEKKPAGEENGPASGQKDKFWFLKNTGFLLAVGALFFYMGLENSVNGWFVTYLKSTGFMSASLATVMVSDRKSVV
;
A
#
# COMPACT_ATOMS: atom_id res chain seq x y z
N MET A 1 -16.79 4.50 -31.69
CA MET A 1 -16.60 3.89 -30.35
C MET A 1 -15.17 3.38 -30.33
N MET A 2 -14.23 4.09 -29.71
CA MET A 2 -12.83 3.61 -29.67
C MET A 2 -12.76 2.46 -28.65
N GLU A 3 -12.63 1.24 -29.12
CA GLU A 3 -12.26 0.11 -28.28
C GLU A 3 -10.86 0.33 -27.71
N ILE A 4 -10.68 -0.03 -26.44
CA ILE A 4 -9.34 -0.02 -25.82
C ILE A 4 -8.48 -0.99 -26.62
N THR A 5 -7.38 -0.48 -27.21
CA THR A 5 -6.46 -1.32 -27.97
C THR A 5 -5.76 -2.32 -27.05
N ARG A 6 -5.23 -3.42 -27.60
CA ARG A 6 -4.43 -4.36 -26.81
C ARG A 6 -3.21 -3.71 -26.16
N GLU A 7 -2.61 -2.74 -26.85
CA GLU A 7 -1.44 -1.99 -26.36
C GLU A 7 -1.80 -1.09 -25.19
N ASP A 8 -2.92 -0.37 -25.28
CA ASP A 8 -3.40 0.49 -24.19
C ASP A 8 -3.72 -0.32 -22.93
N ARG A 9 -4.41 -1.45 -23.11
CA ARG A 9 -4.72 -2.37 -22.00
C ARG A 9 -3.43 -2.85 -21.33
N ARG A 10 -2.45 -3.29 -22.11
CA ARG A 10 -1.16 -3.77 -21.60
C ARG A 10 -0.43 -2.67 -20.87
N SER A 11 -0.39 -1.46 -21.43
CA SER A 11 0.24 -0.30 -20.78
C SER A 11 -0.34 -0.03 -19.38
N VAL A 12 -1.67 0.02 -19.23
CA VAL A 12 -2.33 0.22 -17.93
C VAL A 12 -1.97 -0.90 -16.95
N ILE A 13 -1.99 -2.15 -17.40
CA ILE A 13 -1.64 -3.32 -16.57
C ILE A 13 -0.20 -3.20 -16.07
N ASP A 14 0.74 -2.90 -16.95
CA ASP A 14 2.17 -2.81 -16.62
C ASP A 14 2.43 -1.66 -15.61
N HIS A 15 1.76 -0.51 -15.78
CA HIS A 15 1.83 0.60 -14.82
C HIS A 15 1.29 0.20 -13.43
N CYS A 16 0.17 -0.50 -13.39
CA CYS A 16 -0.41 -0.98 -12.13
C CYS A 16 0.50 -2.00 -11.43
N TYR A 17 1.08 -2.93 -12.18
CA TYR A 17 1.99 -3.95 -11.62
C TYR A 17 3.26 -3.32 -11.07
N LEU A 18 3.86 -2.36 -11.82
CA LEU A 18 5.03 -1.61 -11.36
C LEU A 18 4.73 -0.85 -10.05
N ALA A 19 3.62 -0.10 -10.02
CA ALA A 19 3.23 0.67 -8.85
C ALA A 19 2.99 -0.25 -7.63
N TYR A 20 2.38 -1.41 -7.82
CA TYR A 20 2.11 -2.37 -6.76
C TYR A 20 3.37 -3.06 -6.26
N PHE A 21 4.28 -3.44 -7.15
CA PHE A 21 5.58 -4.00 -6.80
C PHE A 21 6.39 -3.03 -5.93
N ILE A 22 6.51 -1.77 -6.35
CA ILE A 22 7.23 -0.74 -5.58
C ILE A 22 6.54 -0.48 -4.24
N SER A 23 5.20 -0.41 -4.22
CA SER A 23 4.43 -0.25 -2.98
C SER A 23 4.63 -1.42 -2.02
N GLY A 24 4.76 -2.65 -2.55
CA GLY A 24 5.13 -3.84 -1.78
C GLY A 24 6.50 -3.71 -1.13
N MET A 25 7.50 -3.20 -1.87
CA MET A 25 8.84 -2.98 -1.31
C MET A 25 8.83 -2.00 -0.14
N VAL A 26 8.01 -0.95 -0.19
CA VAL A 26 7.97 0.08 0.85
C VAL A 26 7.26 -0.40 2.11
N ILE A 27 6.26 -1.29 2.01
CA ILE A 27 5.42 -1.60 3.16
C ILE A 27 6.17 -2.29 4.30
N LEU A 28 7.08 -3.19 4.01
CA LEU A 28 7.83 -3.93 5.03
C LEU A 28 9.04 -3.17 5.57
N ILE A 29 9.50 -2.11 4.87
CA ILE A 29 10.68 -1.37 5.30
C ILE A 29 10.49 -0.76 6.70
N PHE A 30 9.28 -0.29 7.03
CA PHE A 30 9.01 0.33 8.33
C PHE A 30 9.21 -0.64 9.49
N GLY A 31 8.81 -1.90 9.35
CA GLY A 31 9.07 -2.93 10.36
C GLY A 31 10.57 -3.27 10.49
N VAL A 32 11.30 -3.23 9.37
CA VAL A 32 12.75 -3.53 9.33
C VAL A 32 13.57 -2.41 9.95
N ILE A 33 13.24 -1.14 9.65
CA ILE A 33 13.99 0.03 10.18
C ILE A 33 13.56 0.44 11.59
N LEU A 34 12.43 -0.06 12.08
CA LEU A 34 11.86 0.34 13.36
C LEU A 34 12.84 0.24 14.54
N PRO A 35 13.63 -0.85 14.69
CA PRO A 35 14.64 -0.92 15.76
C PRO A 35 15.67 0.20 15.69
N ASN A 36 16.14 0.52 14.48
CA ASN A 36 17.12 1.58 14.26
C ASN A 36 16.53 2.97 14.56
N LEU A 37 15.26 3.17 14.22
CA LEU A 37 14.54 4.41 14.50
C LEU A 37 14.32 4.60 16.01
N ILE A 38 13.94 3.53 16.72
CA ILE A 38 13.79 3.51 18.19
C ILE A 38 15.10 3.91 18.86
N GLU A 39 16.21 3.27 18.46
CA GLU A 39 17.53 3.49 19.04
C GLU A 39 18.04 4.91 18.75
N GLU A 40 17.99 5.36 17.49
CA GLU A 40 18.52 6.68 17.09
C GLU A 40 17.72 7.85 17.67
N ARG A 41 16.41 7.67 17.84
CA ARG A 41 15.49 8.74 18.28
C ARG A 41 15.08 8.63 19.74
N ASN A 42 15.60 7.62 20.47
CA ASN A 42 15.19 7.31 21.85
C ASN A 42 13.67 7.21 21.99
N LEU A 43 13.00 6.56 21.01
CA LEU A 43 11.55 6.41 21.04
C LEU A 43 11.15 5.34 22.06
N SER A 44 10.06 5.59 22.77
CA SER A 44 9.40 4.52 23.51
C SER A 44 8.75 3.52 22.55
N PHE A 45 8.56 2.27 22.98
CA PHE A 45 7.80 1.28 22.19
C PHE A 45 6.38 1.74 21.90
N THR A 46 5.77 2.52 22.80
CA THR A 46 4.46 3.13 22.60
C THR A 46 4.48 4.13 21.44
N ALA A 47 5.49 5.00 21.37
CA ALA A 47 5.63 5.94 20.27
C ALA A 47 5.89 5.21 18.93
N ALA A 48 6.76 4.20 18.93
CA ALA A 48 7.03 3.40 17.74
C ALA A 48 5.80 2.65 17.24
N GLY A 49 5.00 2.06 18.14
CA GLY A 49 3.72 1.42 17.83
C GLY A 49 2.69 2.42 17.30
N GLY A 50 2.69 3.63 17.85
CA GLY A 50 1.88 4.73 17.35
C GLY A 50 2.18 5.06 15.89
N LEU A 51 3.46 5.11 15.48
CA LEU A 51 3.82 5.32 14.06
C LEU A 51 3.20 4.26 13.14
N LEU A 52 3.31 2.98 13.49
CA LEU A 52 2.70 1.89 12.71
C LEU A 52 1.17 1.99 12.68
N SER A 53 0.56 2.40 13.79
CA SER A 53 -0.89 2.61 13.87
C SER A 53 -1.34 3.77 12.98
N PHE A 54 -0.60 4.88 12.92
CA PHE A 54 -0.90 6.00 12.04
C PHE A 54 -0.76 5.66 10.56
N LEU A 55 0.17 4.77 10.21
CA LEU A 55 0.24 4.19 8.86
C LEU A 55 -1.06 3.45 8.49
N ALA A 56 -1.55 2.61 9.41
CA ALA A 56 -2.78 1.84 9.20
C ALA A 56 -4.01 2.74 9.15
N ILE A 57 -4.10 3.76 10.03
CA ILE A 57 -5.20 4.73 10.03
C ILE A 57 -5.20 5.55 8.73
N GLY A 58 -4.03 6.00 8.26
CA GLY A 58 -3.89 6.69 6.99
C GLY A 58 -4.38 5.84 5.81
N ASN A 59 -4.01 4.55 5.80
CA ASN A 59 -4.47 3.60 4.79
C ASN A 59 -6.01 3.44 4.81
N LEU A 60 -6.62 3.38 5.98
CA LEU A 60 -8.08 3.35 6.12
C LEU A 60 -8.72 4.64 5.63
N CYS A 61 -8.18 5.80 6.01
CA CYS A 61 -8.67 7.11 5.59
C CYS A 61 -8.61 7.34 4.07
N SER A 62 -7.75 6.61 3.35
CA SER A 62 -7.63 6.73 1.90
C SER A 62 -8.94 6.47 1.17
N SER A 63 -9.78 5.57 1.68
CA SER A 63 -11.10 5.25 1.11
C SER A 63 -12.08 6.43 1.17
N LEU A 64 -11.88 7.36 2.09
CA LEU A 64 -12.65 8.60 2.22
C LEU A 64 -11.99 9.75 1.46
N VAL A 65 -10.67 9.85 1.53
CA VAL A 65 -9.90 10.94 0.92
C VAL A 65 -9.93 10.86 -0.61
N TYR A 66 -9.74 9.68 -1.18
CA TYR A 66 -9.67 9.51 -2.63
C TYR A 66 -10.93 9.97 -3.39
N PRO A 67 -12.16 9.56 -3.01
CA PRO A 67 -13.37 10.04 -3.67
C PRO A 67 -13.57 11.57 -3.55
N VAL A 68 -13.17 12.18 -2.42
CA VAL A 68 -13.25 13.64 -2.23
C VAL A 68 -12.35 14.35 -3.25
N PHE A 69 -11.11 13.90 -3.43
CA PHE A 69 -10.21 14.48 -4.42
C PHE A 69 -10.71 14.27 -5.85
N CYS A 70 -11.27 13.10 -6.16
CA CYS A 70 -11.88 12.86 -7.47
C CYS A 70 -13.12 13.73 -7.72
N GLY A 71 -13.83 14.16 -6.69
CA GLY A 71 -14.93 15.12 -6.79
C GLY A 71 -14.47 16.56 -7.02
N MET A 72 -13.25 16.92 -6.58
CA MET A 72 -12.70 18.27 -6.69
C MET A 72 -11.89 18.50 -7.97
N MET A 73 -11.30 17.44 -8.53
CA MET A 73 -10.42 17.51 -9.71
C MET A 73 -10.57 16.27 -10.58
N SER A 74 -9.93 16.25 -11.77
CA SER A 74 -9.94 15.06 -12.62
C SER A 74 -9.29 13.87 -11.91
N GLN A 75 -9.76 12.65 -12.20
CA GLN A 75 -9.23 11.42 -11.60
C GLN A 75 -7.71 11.33 -11.77
N LYS A 76 -7.18 11.63 -12.96
CA LYS A 76 -5.74 11.66 -13.21
C LYS A 76 -5.02 12.61 -12.26
N MET A 77 -5.54 13.83 -12.09
CA MET A 77 -4.92 14.84 -11.22
C MET A 77 -4.97 14.41 -9.75
N ALA A 78 -6.10 13.88 -9.29
CA ALA A 78 -6.26 13.35 -7.95
C ALA A 78 -5.24 12.24 -7.64
N VAL A 79 -5.07 11.30 -8.56
CA VAL A 79 -4.13 10.19 -8.42
C VAL A 79 -2.68 10.67 -8.33
N VAL A 80 -2.27 11.57 -9.21
CA VAL A 80 -0.90 12.12 -9.22
C VAL A 80 -0.65 12.93 -7.94
N VAL A 81 -1.56 13.81 -7.54
CA VAL A 81 -1.44 14.62 -6.32
C VAL A 81 -1.32 13.74 -5.08
N LEU A 82 -2.17 12.73 -4.97
CA LEU A 82 -2.14 11.80 -3.83
C LEU A 82 -0.95 10.82 -3.85
N ALA A 83 -0.27 10.66 -4.99
CA ALA A 83 0.96 9.87 -5.07
C ALA A 83 2.22 10.63 -4.64
N ILE A 84 2.25 11.97 -4.78
CA ILE A 84 3.41 12.82 -4.44
C ILE A 84 3.87 12.66 -2.97
N PRO A 85 2.99 12.54 -1.96
CA PRO A 85 3.42 12.35 -0.58
C PRO A 85 4.32 11.13 -0.38
N TYR A 86 4.25 10.09 -1.25
CA TYR A 86 5.04 8.89 -1.07
C TYR A 86 6.56 9.17 -1.12
N PRO A 87 7.14 9.64 -2.24
CA PRO A 87 8.57 9.96 -2.29
C PRO A 87 8.95 11.08 -1.34
N VAL A 88 8.11 12.11 -1.20
CA VAL A 88 8.43 13.28 -0.37
C VAL A 88 8.50 12.90 1.10
N CYS A 89 7.49 12.21 1.64
CA CYS A 89 7.47 11.81 3.04
C CYS A 89 8.55 10.76 3.36
N LEU A 90 8.82 9.81 2.46
CA LEU A 90 9.91 8.85 2.64
C LEU A 90 11.27 9.54 2.71
N LEU A 91 11.52 10.52 1.85
CA LEU A 91 12.75 11.30 1.87
C LEU A 91 12.85 12.12 3.15
N LEU A 92 11.81 12.88 3.49
CA LEU A 92 11.79 13.75 4.67
C LEU A 92 11.87 12.95 5.98
N PHE A 93 11.40 11.70 6.01
CA PHE A 93 11.47 10.82 7.18
C PHE A 93 12.92 10.52 7.61
N THR A 94 13.88 10.66 6.70
CA THR A 94 15.30 10.46 6.98
C THR A 94 15.98 11.63 7.69
N PHE A 95 15.34 12.80 7.70
CA PHE A 95 15.85 13.98 8.39
C PHE A 95 15.43 13.99 9.86
N GLY A 96 16.18 14.74 10.67
CA GLY A 96 16.02 14.83 12.12
C GLY A 96 14.75 15.52 12.62
N LEU A 97 13.60 15.28 12.02
CA LEU A 97 12.34 15.97 12.30
C LEU A 97 11.71 15.55 13.63
N PRO A 98 10.93 16.43 14.28
CA PRO A 98 10.23 16.10 15.53
C PRO A 98 9.24 14.94 15.36
N VAL A 99 9.05 14.17 16.43
CA VAL A 99 8.17 12.99 16.43
C VAL A 99 6.74 13.27 15.91
N PRO A 100 6.07 14.37 16.28
CA PRO A 100 4.74 14.69 15.73
C PRO A 100 4.73 14.82 14.19
N VAL A 101 5.82 15.34 13.60
CA VAL A 101 5.96 15.46 12.15
C VAL A 101 6.14 14.07 11.52
N LEU A 102 6.87 13.17 12.16
CA LEU A 102 6.98 11.77 11.70
C LEU A 102 5.62 11.07 11.68
N TYR A 103 4.77 11.31 12.69
CA TYR A 103 3.38 10.81 12.70
C TYR A 103 2.56 11.32 11.51
N ALA A 104 2.65 12.63 11.21
CA ALA A 104 1.95 13.21 10.07
C ALA A 104 2.44 12.61 8.74
N MET A 105 3.75 12.43 8.59
CA MET A 105 4.34 11.86 7.38
C MET A 105 3.92 10.41 7.17
N ILE A 106 3.98 9.58 8.21
CA ILE A 106 3.62 8.18 8.09
C ILE A 106 2.12 7.99 7.84
N PHE A 107 1.30 8.89 8.37
CA PHE A 107 -0.13 8.97 8.06
C PHE A 107 -0.37 9.28 6.58
N LEU A 108 0.34 10.27 6.01
CA LEU A 108 0.27 10.60 4.58
C LEU A 108 0.76 9.44 3.70
N ILE A 109 1.84 8.76 4.09
CA ILE A 109 2.29 7.52 3.43
C ILE A 109 1.18 6.47 3.45
N GLY A 110 0.48 6.33 4.57
CA GLY A 110 -0.68 5.44 4.71
C GLY A 110 -1.80 5.79 3.73
N ILE A 111 -2.18 7.07 3.63
CA ILE A 111 -3.19 7.54 2.66
C ILE A 111 -2.78 7.19 1.24
N THR A 112 -1.54 7.50 0.85
CA THR A 112 -1.03 7.21 -0.49
C THR A 112 -1.03 5.72 -0.79
N LYS A 113 -0.59 4.88 0.16
CA LYS A 113 -0.63 3.42 0.02
C LYS A 113 -2.04 2.90 -0.23
N GLY A 114 -3.01 3.37 0.55
CA GLY A 114 -4.41 2.97 0.39
C GLY A 114 -5.00 3.43 -0.94
N MET A 115 -4.68 4.65 -1.37
CA MET A 115 -5.06 5.18 -2.68
C MET A 115 -4.48 4.31 -3.82
N ILE A 116 -3.19 3.95 -3.77
CA ILE A 116 -2.54 3.05 -4.74
C ILE A 116 -3.31 1.73 -4.84
N THR A 117 -3.73 1.17 -3.71
CA THR A 117 -4.53 -0.06 -3.66
C THR A 117 -5.87 0.12 -4.38
N ILE A 118 -6.60 1.19 -4.08
CA ILE A 118 -7.93 1.45 -4.67
C ILE A 118 -7.80 1.61 -6.18
N ILE A 119 -6.88 2.46 -6.64
CA ILE A 119 -6.70 2.79 -8.06
C ILE A 119 -6.28 1.58 -8.87
N ASN A 120 -5.28 0.84 -8.42
CA ASN A 120 -4.77 -0.29 -9.18
C ASN A 120 -5.80 -1.40 -9.29
N ASN A 121 -6.55 -1.70 -8.22
CA ASN A 121 -7.65 -2.67 -8.27
C ASN A 121 -8.75 -2.20 -9.23
N HIS A 122 -9.12 -0.91 -9.18
CA HIS A 122 -10.13 -0.34 -10.07
C HIS A 122 -9.67 -0.38 -11.53
N ALA A 123 -8.47 0.12 -11.84
CA ALA A 123 -7.93 0.16 -13.19
C ALA A 123 -7.83 -1.25 -13.82
N ILE A 124 -7.31 -2.24 -13.08
CA ILE A 124 -7.23 -3.62 -13.56
C ILE A 124 -8.61 -4.19 -13.86
N ARG A 125 -9.59 -4.00 -12.96
CA ARG A 125 -10.97 -4.46 -13.19
C ARG A 125 -11.58 -3.86 -14.46
N GLN A 126 -11.39 -2.57 -14.65
CA GLN A 126 -11.91 -1.83 -15.81
C GLN A 126 -11.33 -2.37 -17.13
N VAL A 127 -10.01 -2.45 -17.25
CA VAL A 127 -9.36 -2.82 -18.51
C VAL A 127 -9.40 -4.32 -18.82
N THR A 128 -9.71 -5.18 -17.82
CA THR A 128 -9.71 -6.65 -17.99
C THR A 128 -11.08 -7.28 -17.87
N GLY A 129 -12.17 -6.49 -17.72
CA GLY A 129 -13.52 -7.01 -17.51
C GLY A 129 -13.65 -7.81 -16.22
N SER A 130 -13.05 -7.32 -15.12
CA SER A 130 -13.06 -7.94 -13.79
C SER A 130 -12.43 -9.34 -13.73
N SER A 131 -11.45 -9.62 -14.58
CA SER A 131 -10.76 -10.92 -14.60
C SER A 131 -9.94 -11.16 -13.33
N ASN A 132 -10.29 -12.21 -12.58
CA ASN A 132 -9.60 -12.61 -11.36
C ASN A 132 -8.11 -12.93 -11.60
N LYS A 133 -7.75 -13.43 -12.80
CA LYS A 133 -6.35 -13.72 -13.16
C LYS A 133 -5.46 -12.49 -13.03
N TYR A 134 -5.89 -11.35 -13.59
CA TYR A 134 -5.09 -10.12 -13.57
C TYR A 134 -5.05 -9.49 -12.18
N LEU A 135 -6.14 -9.61 -11.41
CA LEU A 135 -6.17 -9.16 -10.01
C LEU A 135 -5.21 -10.00 -9.13
N ASN A 136 -5.23 -11.31 -9.28
CA ASN A 136 -4.31 -12.18 -8.54
C ASN A 136 -2.85 -11.88 -8.91
N LEU A 137 -2.57 -11.62 -10.20
CA LEU A 137 -1.23 -11.24 -10.66
C LEU A 137 -0.80 -9.87 -10.10
N LEU A 138 -1.73 -8.91 -9.98
CA LEU A 138 -1.48 -7.63 -9.32
C LEU A 138 -1.02 -7.84 -7.87
N HIS A 139 -1.77 -8.63 -7.10
CA HIS A 139 -1.41 -8.95 -5.71
C HIS A 139 -0.13 -9.78 -5.60
N MET A 140 0.15 -10.65 -6.58
CA MET A 140 1.43 -11.37 -6.66
C MET A 140 2.61 -10.41 -6.80
N TRP A 141 2.53 -9.40 -7.68
CA TRP A 141 3.59 -8.39 -7.82
C TRP A 141 3.82 -7.60 -6.54
N TYR A 142 2.75 -7.27 -5.82
CA TYR A 142 2.87 -6.67 -4.48
C TYR A 142 3.58 -7.59 -3.49
N ALA A 143 3.21 -8.87 -3.47
CA ALA A 143 3.83 -9.87 -2.58
C ALA A 143 5.31 -10.07 -2.92
N VAL A 144 5.67 -10.11 -4.21
CA VAL A 144 7.08 -10.19 -4.65
C VAL A 144 7.88 -8.98 -4.18
N GLY A 145 7.34 -7.75 -4.33
CA GLY A 145 7.98 -6.55 -3.81
C GLY A 145 8.17 -6.59 -2.30
N ALA A 146 7.14 -6.98 -1.56
CA ALA A 146 7.19 -7.10 -0.11
C ALA A 146 8.18 -8.19 0.35
N PHE A 147 8.24 -9.32 -0.36
CA PHE A 147 9.20 -10.40 -0.09
C PHE A 147 10.64 -9.94 -0.32
N LEU A 148 10.93 -9.24 -1.42
CA LEU A 148 12.28 -8.79 -1.74
C LEU A 148 12.79 -7.68 -0.81
N SER A 149 11.90 -6.86 -0.24
CA SER A 149 12.28 -5.69 0.56
C SER A 149 13.24 -6.00 1.72
N PRO A 150 12.99 -6.97 2.61
CA PRO A 150 13.91 -7.30 3.69
C PRO A 150 15.26 -7.84 3.20
N PHE A 151 15.27 -8.63 2.12
CA PHE A 151 16.53 -9.16 1.55
C PHE A 151 17.39 -8.04 0.98
N VAL A 152 16.80 -7.16 0.17
CA VAL A 152 17.50 -6.01 -0.39
C VAL A 152 18.03 -5.12 0.76
N THR A 153 17.20 -4.87 1.76
CA THR A 153 17.61 -4.09 2.92
C THR A 153 18.79 -4.74 3.66
N MET A 154 18.73 -6.04 3.90
CA MET A 154 19.83 -6.78 4.55
C MET A 154 21.13 -6.69 3.76
N ILE A 155 21.09 -6.90 2.43
CA ILE A 155 22.26 -6.83 1.56
C ILE A 155 22.87 -5.42 1.60
N LEU A 156 22.03 -4.38 1.48
CA LEU A 156 22.49 -3.00 1.50
C LEU A 156 23.07 -2.59 2.87
N MET A 157 22.44 -3.01 3.97
CA MET A 157 22.99 -2.80 5.32
C MET A 157 24.29 -3.57 5.54
N GLY A 158 24.38 -4.81 5.02
CA GLY A 158 25.62 -5.60 5.03
C GLY A 158 26.76 -4.97 4.23
N ALA A 159 26.45 -4.20 3.20
CA ALA A 159 27.39 -3.39 2.42
C ALA A 159 27.76 -2.06 3.10
N GLY A 160 27.30 -1.82 4.33
CA GLY A 160 27.64 -0.62 5.11
C GLY A 160 26.68 0.56 4.90
N MET A 161 25.58 0.39 4.17
CA MET A 161 24.57 1.45 4.04
C MET A 161 23.75 1.55 5.33
N ASN A 162 23.46 2.79 5.74
CA ASN A 162 22.57 3.02 6.85
C ASN A 162 21.09 2.97 6.40
N TRP A 163 20.17 2.78 7.35
CA TRP A 163 18.75 2.70 7.09
C TRP A 163 18.18 3.96 6.40
N LYS A 164 18.75 5.15 6.63
CA LYS A 164 18.33 6.40 6.00
C LYS A 164 18.63 6.40 4.51
N THR A 165 19.82 5.96 4.12
CA THR A 165 20.20 5.83 2.71
C THR A 165 19.28 4.85 1.97
N ILE A 166 18.94 3.74 2.61
CA ILE A 166 18.02 2.74 2.03
C ILE A 166 16.63 3.36 1.83
N LEU A 167 16.14 4.12 2.81
CA LEU A 167 14.85 4.81 2.71
C LEU A 167 14.86 5.89 1.62
N GLN A 168 15.98 6.60 1.43
CA GLN A 168 16.17 7.57 0.34
C GLN A 168 16.17 6.88 -1.03
N LEU A 169 16.81 5.73 -1.17
CA LEU A 169 16.76 4.93 -2.41
C LEU A 169 15.32 4.49 -2.72
N LEU A 170 14.57 4.07 -1.70
CA LEU A 170 13.15 3.74 -1.86
C LEU A 170 12.32 4.98 -2.21
N ALA A 171 12.64 6.15 -1.64
CA ALA A 171 11.98 7.40 -2.02
C ALA A 171 12.18 7.71 -3.51
N VAL A 172 13.40 7.56 -4.02
CA VAL A 172 13.68 7.70 -5.47
C VAL A 172 12.91 6.67 -6.28
N LEU A 173 12.84 5.42 -5.84
CA LEU A 173 12.10 4.37 -6.52
C LEU A 173 10.59 4.70 -6.56
N THR A 174 10.03 5.27 -5.50
CA THR A 174 8.60 5.66 -5.48
C THR A 174 8.26 6.83 -6.41
N VAL A 175 9.25 7.62 -6.87
CA VAL A 175 9.03 8.61 -7.94
C VAL A 175 8.51 7.93 -9.21
N LEU A 176 8.94 6.68 -9.49
CA LEU A 176 8.44 5.91 -10.63
C LEU A 176 6.94 5.65 -10.53
N ILE A 177 6.35 5.56 -9.33
CA ILE A 177 4.89 5.46 -9.14
C ILE A 177 4.22 6.75 -9.60
N VAL A 178 4.76 7.90 -9.19
CA VAL A 178 4.23 9.23 -9.58
C VAL A 178 4.30 9.41 -11.10
N VAL A 179 5.46 9.09 -11.70
CA VAL A 179 5.66 9.16 -13.16
C VAL A 179 4.72 8.18 -13.87
N SER A 180 4.60 6.96 -13.37
CA SER A 180 3.70 5.94 -13.90
C SER A 180 2.27 6.45 -13.96
N TYR A 181 1.76 7.02 -12.87
CA TYR A 181 0.41 7.58 -12.84
C TYR A 181 0.26 8.85 -13.68
N ALA A 182 1.29 9.68 -13.78
CA ALA A 182 1.26 10.87 -14.63
C ALA A 182 1.21 10.53 -16.14
N THR A 183 1.83 9.41 -16.55
CA THR A 183 1.87 8.94 -17.94
C THR A 183 0.68 8.03 -18.31
N MET A 184 0.01 7.42 -17.33
CA MET A 184 -1.15 6.55 -17.56
C MET A 184 -2.34 7.33 -18.14
N ASP A 185 -2.99 6.78 -19.16
CA ASP A 185 -4.15 7.41 -19.81
C ASP A 185 -5.46 7.03 -19.12
N TYR A 186 -5.87 7.84 -18.16
CA TYR A 186 -7.12 7.66 -17.40
C TYR A 186 -8.39 7.88 -18.22
N ARG A 187 -8.34 8.60 -19.33
CA ARG A 187 -9.53 8.87 -20.18
C ARG A 187 -10.12 7.59 -20.73
N LYS A 188 -9.30 6.56 -20.90
CA LYS A 188 -9.72 5.24 -21.38
C LYS A 188 -10.38 4.42 -20.28
N ILE A 189 -9.98 4.63 -19.02
CA ILE A 189 -10.59 4.00 -17.85
C ILE A 189 -11.95 4.63 -17.54
N GLU A 190 -12.06 5.97 -17.53
CA GLU A 190 -13.31 6.70 -17.25
C GLU A 190 -14.43 6.46 -18.29
N LYS A 191 -14.08 6.19 -19.56
CA LYS A 191 -15.10 5.97 -20.60
C LYS A 191 -15.89 4.67 -20.42
N GLU A 192 -15.32 3.66 -19.77
CA GLU A 192 -16.04 2.42 -19.48
C GLU A 192 -16.99 2.56 -18.27
N GLU A 193 -16.71 3.46 -17.33
CA GLU A 193 -17.61 3.77 -16.20
C GLU A 193 -18.96 4.34 -16.67
N LYS A 194 -19.00 5.03 -17.82
CA LYS A 194 -20.21 5.61 -18.38
C LYS A 194 -21.08 4.64 -19.19
N LYS A 195 -20.64 3.41 -19.42
CA LYS A 195 -21.54 2.33 -19.83
C LYS A 195 -22.37 1.93 -18.60
N PRO A 196 -23.71 2.03 -18.64
CA PRO A 196 -24.50 1.44 -17.58
C PRO A 196 -24.06 -0.02 -17.48
N ALA A 197 -23.59 -0.43 -16.30
CA ALA A 197 -23.39 -1.84 -16.00
C ALA A 197 -24.69 -2.52 -16.44
N GLY A 198 -24.59 -3.37 -17.47
CA GLY A 198 -25.73 -4.13 -17.91
C GLY A 198 -26.32 -4.75 -16.65
N GLU A 199 -27.64 -4.59 -16.49
CA GLU A 199 -28.40 -5.07 -15.36
C GLU A 199 -27.90 -6.47 -14.96
N GLU A 200 -27.03 -6.54 -13.94
CA GLU A 200 -26.92 -7.77 -13.19
C GLU A 200 -28.32 -7.99 -12.63
N ASN A 201 -28.99 -9.03 -13.12
CA ASN A 201 -30.29 -9.50 -12.67
C ASN A 201 -30.26 -9.84 -11.19
N GLY A 202 -30.20 -8.82 -10.34
CA GLY A 202 -30.55 -8.87 -8.95
C GLY A 202 -32.03 -8.52 -8.82
N PRO A 203 -32.81 -9.14 -7.94
CA PRO A 203 -34.24 -8.92 -7.81
C PRO A 203 -34.52 -7.44 -7.58
N ALA A 204 -35.47 -6.89 -8.33
CA ALA A 204 -35.94 -5.51 -8.36
C ALA A 204 -35.93 -4.85 -6.97
N SER A 205 -35.20 -3.77 -6.86
CA SER A 205 -35.02 -3.03 -5.62
C SER A 205 -36.27 -2.24 -5.26
N GLY A 206 -37.04 -2.76 -4.31
CA GLY A 206 -37.65 -1.90 -3.34
C GLY A 206 -36.53 -1.16 -2.58
N GLN A 207 -36.79 0.05 -2.15
CA GLN A 207 -35.90 0.94 -1.39
C GLN A 207 -35.20 0.18 -0.25
N LYS A 208 -34.03 -0.44 -0.57
CA LYS A 208 -33.28 -1.20 0.44
C LYS A 208 -32.56 -0.20 1.35
N ASP A 209 -32.76 -0.33 2.65
CA ASP A 209 -31.98 0.36 3.69
C ASP A 209 -30.51 0.40 3.27
N LYS A 210 -29.90 1.58 3.14
CA LYS A 210 -28.48 1.76 2.76
C LYS A 210 -27.51 0.90 3.60
N PHE A 211 -27.97 0.45 4.76
CA PHE A 211 -27.19 -0.32 5.72
C PHE A 211 -27.68 -1.78 5.89
N TRP A 212 -28.43 -2.33 4.89
CA TRP A 212 -28.94 -3.70 4.97
C TRP A 212 -27.86 -4.75 5.21
N PHE A 213 -26.63 -4.51 4.72
CA PHE A 213 -25.47 -5.41 4.89
C PHE A 213 -25.02 -5.50 6.35
N LEU A 214 -25.20 -4.47 7.18
CA LEU A 214 -24.90 -4.50 8.62
C LEU A 214 -25.86 -5.42 9.41
N LYS A 215 -26.98 -5.81 8.82
CA LYS A 215 -27.93 -6.78 9.41
C LYS A 215 -27.61 -8.22 9.03
N ASN A 216 -26.65 -8.42 8.09
CA ASN A 216 -26.24 -9.75 7.65
C ASN A 216 -25.13 -10.31 8.55
N THR A 217 -25.46 -11.30 9.37
CA THR A 217 -24.51 -11.95 10.29
C THR A 217 -23.30 -12.54 9.57
N GLY A 218 -23.47 -13.14 8.40
CA GLY A 218 -22.36 -13.67 7.59
C GLY A 218 -21.40 -12.58 7.16
N PHE A 219 -21.91 -11.40 6.76
CA PHE A 219 -21.10 -10.25 6.43
C PHE A 219 -20.30 -9.75 7.66
N LEU A 220 -20.96 -9.61 8.82
CA LEU A 220 -20.29 -9.17 10.04
C LEU A 220 -19.21 -10.15 10.52
N LEU A 221 -19.46 -11.45 10.43
CA LEU A 221 -18.46 -12.47 10.74
C LEU A 221 -17.26 -12.41 9.79
N ALA A 222 -17.49 -12.25 8.49
CA ALA A 222 -16.42 -12.10 7.50
C ALA A 222 -15.58 -10.84 7.76
N VAL A 223 -16.23 -9.70 8.05
CA VAL A 223 -15.55 -8.44 8.41
C VAL A 223 -14.75 -8.60 9.70
N GLY A 224 -15.32 -9.25 10.73
CA GLY A 224 -14.64 -9.54 11.98
C GLY A 224 -13.41 -10.43 11.76
N ALA A 225 -13.53 -11.49 11.00
CA ALA A 225 -12.41 -12.39 10.68
C ALA A 225 -11.28 -11.63 9.94
N LEU A 226 -11.61 -10.81 8.94
CA LEU A 226 -10.66 -9.98 8.23
C LEU A 226 -9.99 -8.93 9.13
N PHE A 227 -10.75 -8.33 10.05
CA PHE A 227 -10.21 -7.37 11.01
C PHE A 227 -9.13 -7.99 11.90
N PHE A 228 -9.41 -9.16 12.50
CA PHE A 228 -8.44 -9.87 13.34
C PHE A 228 -7.24 -10.38 12.53
N TYR A 229 -7.48 -10.91 11.33
CA TYR A 229 -6.41 -11.34 10.43
C TYR A 229 -5.47 -10.19 10.08
N MET A 230 -6.01 -9.05 9.63
CA MET A 230 -5.22 -7.87 9.30
C MET A 230 -4.49 -7.30 10.52
N GLY A 231 -5.13 -7.31 11.70
CA GLY A 231 -4.51 -6.90 12.95
C GLY A 231 -3.30 -7.75 13.29
N LEU A 232 -3.43 -9.07 13.22
CA LEU A 232 -2.35 -10.02 13.46
C LEU A 232 -1.22 -9.84 12.43
N GLU A 233 -1.55 -9.79 11.14
CA GLU A 233 -0.56 -9.64 10.07
C GLU A 233 0.25 -8.35 10.23
N ASN A 234 -0.41 -7.21 10.45
CA ASN A 234 0.28 -5.93 10.62
C ASN A 234 1.13 -5.88 11.90
N SER A 235 0.65 -6.46 13.00
CA SER A 235 1.41 -6.53 14.25
C SER A 235 2.69 -7.33 14.08
N VAL A 236 2.62 -8.48 13.44
CA VAL A 236 3.81 -9.30 13.19
C VAL A 236 4.76 -8.62 12.21
N ASN A 237 4.27 -8.10 11.09
CA ASN A 237 5.10 -7.42 10.10
C ASN A 237 5.80 -6.17 10.69
N GLY A 238 5.14 -5.47 11.61
CA GLY A 238 5.68 -4.26 12.24
C GLY A 238 6.69 -4.56 13.37
N TRP A 239 6.45 -5.59 14.17
CA TRP A 239 7.20 -5.81 15.41
C TRP A 239 8.16 -7.00 15.39
N PHE A 240 8.09 -7.87 14.40
CA PHE A 240 8.81 -9.13 14.40
C PHE A 240 10.34 -8.94 14.47
N VAL A 241 10.90 -8.02 13.67
CA VAL A 241 12.34 -7.69 13.70
C VAL A 241 12.74 -7.09 15.05
N THR A 242 11.94 -6.17 15.57
CA THR A 242 12.18 -5.55 16.89
C THR A 242 12.18 -6.58 18.00
N TYR A 243 11.20 -7.50 17.98
CA TYR A 243 11.09 -8.59 18.95
C TYR A 243 12.31 -9.52 18.89
N LEU A 244 12.67 -10.01 17.71
CA LEU A 244 13.82 -10.92 17.56
C LEU A 244 15.15 -10.24 17.97
N LYS A 245 15.33 -8.96 17.67
CA LYS A 245 16.49 -8.20 18.10
C LYS A 245 16.52 -8.03 19.64
N SER A 246 15.38 -7.76 20.27
CA SER A 246 15.30 -7.54 21.72
C SER A 246 15.53 -8.80 22.56
N THR A 247 15.21 -9.99 22.01
CA THR A 247 15.43 -11.28 22.70
C THR A 247 16.87 -11.75 22.65
N GLY A 248 17.71 -11.15 21.81
CA GLY A 248 19.12 -11.55 21.66
C GLY A 248 19.35 -12.90 20.98
N PHE A 249 18.27 -13.59 20.56
CA PHE A 249 18.37 -14.90 19.90
C PHE A 249 19.02 -14.85 18.52
N MET A 250 18.95 -13.70 17.84
CA MET A 250 19.42 -13.55 16.46
C MET A 250 20.11 -12.21 16.22
N SER A 251 21.03 -12.20 15.25
CA SER A 251 21.57 -10.95 14.72
C SER A 251 20.48 -10.15 13.98
N ALA A 252 20.60 -8.84 13.92
CA ALA A 252 19.65 -7.96 13.25
C ALA A 252 19.45 -8.33 11.75
N SER A 253 20.52 -8.79 11.08
CA SER A 253 20.49 -9.24 9.69
C SER A 253 19.62 -10.49 9.52
N LEU A 254 19.77 -11.48 10.39
CA LEU A 254 18.99 -12.72 10.33
C LEU A 254 17.52 -12.47 10.66
N ALA A 255 17.23 -11.64 11.66
CA ALA A 255 15.87 -11.24 12.02
C ALA A 255 15.14 -10.56 10.83
N THR A 256 15.86 -9.78 10.03
CA THR A 256 15.31 -9.11 8.83
C THR A 256 14.90 -10.11 7.75
N VAL A 257 15.70 -11.16 7.52
CA VAL A 257 15.39 -12.22 6.53
C VAL A 257 14.18 -13.04 6.95
N MET A 258 14.05 -13.35 8.24
CA MET A 258 12.93 -14.14 8.75
C MET A 258 11.56 -13.51 8.52
N VAL A 259 11.47 -12.18 8.35
CA VAL A 259 10.23 -11.51 7.95
C VAL A 259 9.81 -11.88 6.53
N SER A 260 10.78 -12.16 5.65
CA SER A 260 10.51 -12.54 4.25
C SER A 260 10.04 -13.98 4.12
N ASP A 261 10.60 -14.90 4.88
CA ASP A 261 10.28 -16.33 4.82
C ASP A 261 8.82 -16.62 5.15
N ARG A 262 8.23 -15.84 6.04
CA ARG A 262 6.82 -15.98 6.42
C ARG A 262 5.83 -15.72 5.29
N LYS A 263 6.15 -14.88 4.29
CA LYS A 263 5.26 -14.61 3.14
C LYS A 263 5.32 -15.69 2.05
N SER A 264 6.26 -16.62 2.12
CA SER A 264 6.34 -17.77 1.22
C SER A 264 5.38 -18.91 1.62
N VAL A 265 4.77 -18.83 2.80
CA VAL A 265 3.94 -19.90 3.39
C VAL A 265 2.43 -19.57 3.33
N VAL A 266 2.03 -18.40 2.83
CA VAL A 266 0.65 -17.97 2.59
C VAL A 266 0.43 -17.76 1.09
#